data_8ec96dc4e8bbb2c292840fa92a099351
#
_entry.id   8ec96dc4e8bbb2c292840fa92a099351
#
_cell.length_a   1.000
_cell.length_b   1.000
_cell.length_c   1.000
_cell.angle_alpha   90.00
_cell.angle_beta   90.00
_cell.angle_gamma   90.00
#
_symmetry.space_group_name_H-M   'P 1'
#
loop_
_entity.id
_entity.type
_entity.pdbx_description
1 polymer ?
#
loop_
_entity_poly.entity_id
_entity_poly.type
_entity_poly.pdbx_seq_one_letter_code
_entity_poly.pdbx_strand_id
1 'polypeptide(L)'
;MTKKPTIVIDTGALTLLVVRDGAAVGTLVLHPEDTAFLTKFYALLPKLEQQRADLAAALQSADTGMTLTALSAACEMLQVQIDEVFGAGTSALVFDGVCSLHLAQQFFAGVAEALRTARAPKLAAYTQSEHAVLT
;
A
#
# COMPACT_ATOMS: atom_id res chain seq x y z
N MET A 1 -37.13 23.67 -18.77
CA MET A 1 -35.72 23.45 -18.44
C MET A 1 -35.34 22.00 -18.66
N THR A 2 -34.45 21.78 -19.58
CA THR A 2 -33.98 20.44 -19.87
C THR A 2 -32.94 20.01 -18.82
N LYS A 3 -33.18 18.89 -18.17
CA LYS A 3 -32.16 18.29 -17.28
C LYS A 3 -30.99 17.85 -18.13
N LYS A 4 -29.77 18.17 -17.69
CA LYS A 4 -28.56 17.64 -18.33
C LYS A 4 -28.50 16.14 -18.12
N PRO A 5 -28.20 15.36 -19.14
CA PRO A 5 -27.92 13.94 -18.94
C PRO A 5 -26.83 13.76 -17.88
N THR A 6 -27.04 12.83 -16.99
CA THR A 6 -26.12 12.59 -15.89
C THR A 6 -25.56 11.18 -16.00
N ILE A 7 -24.24 11.07 -15.89
CA ILE A 7 -23.56 9.79 -15.78
C ILE A 7 -23.12 9.64 -14.31
N VAL A 8 -23.51 8.56 -13.70
CA VAL A 8 -23.10 8.25 -12.31
C VAL A 8 -22.02 7.19 -12.36
N ILE A 9 -20.85 7.54 -11.84
CA ILE A 9 -19.70 6.65 -11.81
C ILE A 9 -19.28 6.47 -10.37
N ASP A 10 -19.15 5.21 -9.96
CA ASP A 10 -18.59 4.84 -8.66
C ASP A 10 -17.23 4.21 -8.89
N THR A 11 -16.18 4.85 -8.36
CA THR A 11 -14.80 4.36 -8.52
C THR A 11 -14.47 3.21 -7.58
N GLY A 12 -15.36 2.90 -6.64
CA GLY A 12 -15.09 1.87 -5.63
C GLY A 12 -13.99 2.25 -4.66
N ALA A 13 -13.77 3.56 -4.47
CA ALA A 13 -12.70 4.04 -3.60
C ALA A 13 -12.85 3.50 -2.19
N LEU A 14 -11.75 3.03 -1.63
CA LEU A 14 -11.67 2.49 -0.28
C LEU A 14 -10.94 3.49 0.60
N THR A 15 -11.61 3.98 1.65
CA THR A 15 -11.00 4.90 2.60
C THR A 15 -10.58 4.12 3.83
N LEU A 16 -9.29 4.15 4.12
CA LEU A 16 -8.70 3.48 5.28
C LEU A 16 -8.34 4.51 6.33
N LEU A 17 -8.73 4.24 7.57
CA LEU A 17 -8.28 5.04 8.71
C LEU A 17 -6.91 4.53 9.13
N VAL A 18 -5.93 5.41 9.14
CA VAL A 18 -4.57 5.06 9.58
C VAL A 18 -4.48 5.34 11.09
N VAL A 19 -4.23 4.28 11.84
CA VAL A 19 -4.08 4.34 13.30
C VAL A 19 -2.64 3.98 13.63
N ARG A 20 -1.97 4.88 14.36
CA ARG A 20 -0.60 4.65 14.83
C ARG A 20 -0.57 4.85 16.34
N ASP A 21 -0.07 3.80 17.03
CA ASP A 21 0.03 3.81 18.50
C ASP A 21 -1.31 4.13 19.19
N GLY A 22 -2.41 3.60 18.64
CA GLY A 22 -3.74 3.77 19.19
C GLY A 22 -4.42 5.09 18.84
N ALA A 23 -3.78 5.97 18.08
CA ALA A 23 -4.35 7.27 17.70
C ALA A 23 -4.58 7.33 16.19
N ALA A 24 -5.73 7.84 15.78
CA ALA A 24 -6.01 8.08 14.38
C ALA A 24 -5.17 9.27 13.90
N VAL A 25 -4.33 9.03 12.87
CA VAL A 25 -3.41 10.06 12.36
C VAL A 25 -3.82 10.60 11.00
N GLY A 26 -4.75 9.93 10.32
CA GLY A 26 -5.24 10.38 9.03
C GLY A 26 -5.96 9.28 8.28
N THR A 27 -6.25 9.55 7.02
CA THR A 27 -6.93 8.60 6.14
C THR A 27 -6.13 8.39 4.87
N LEU A 28 -6.28 7.20 4.29
CA LEU A 28 -5.67 6.83 3.03
C LEU A 28 -6.78 6.37 2.10
N VAL A 29 -6.85 6.94 0.90
CA VAL A 29 -7.84 6.55 -0.10
C VAL A 29 -7.16 5.67 -1.14
N LEU A 30 -7.68 4.47 -1.33
CA LEU A 30 -7.18 3.51 -2.31
C LEU A 30 -8.25 3.24 -3.36
N HIS A 31 -7.82 2.88 -4.55
CA HIS A 31 -8.71 2.46 -5.62
C HIS A 31 -8.45 0.99 -5.95
N PRO A 32 -9.17 0.04 -5.31
CA PRO A 32 -8.89 -1.38 -5.47
C PRO A 32 -9.05 -1.91 -6.89
N GLU A 33 -9.76 -1.17 -7.75
CA GLU A 33 -9.97 -1.54 -9.14
C GLU A 33 -9.01 -0.85 -10.11
N ASP A 34 -8.16 0.06 -9.62
CA ASP A 34 -7.18 0.75 -10.45
C ASP A 34 -6.00 -0.18 -10.74
N THR A 35 -5.95 -0.68 -11.97
CA THR A 35 -4.91 -1.63 -12.38
C THR A 35 -3.52 -1.01 -12.35
N ALA A 36 -3.39 0.28 -12.61
CA ALA A 36 -2.10 0.98 -12.52
C ALA A 36 -1.58 0.99 -11.09
N PHE A 37 -2.46 1.31 -10.13
CA PHE A 37 -2.11 1.27 -8.71
C PHE A 37 -1.73 -0.15 -8.27
N LEU A 38 -2.56 -1.13 -8.62
CA LEU A 38 -2.33 -2.53 -8.23
C LEU A 38 -1.01 -3.05 -8.79
N THR A 39 -0.70 -2.73 -10.05
CA THR A 39 0.55 -3.13 -10.68
C THR A 39 1.75 -2.57 -9.91
N LYS A 40 1.72 -1.29 -9.56
CA LYS A 40 2.80 -0.66 -8.80
C LYS A 40 2.92 -1.24 -7.39
N PHE A 41 1.79 -1.44 -6.73
CA PHE A 41 1.78 -1.97 -5.36
C PHE A 41 2.36 -3.38 -5.31
N TYR A 42 1.85 -4.27 -6.16
CA TYR A 42 2.31 -5.67 -6.15
C TYR A 42 3.74 -5.82 -6.69
N ALA A 43 4.19 -4.91 -7.56
CA ALA A 43 5.59 -4.89 -7.99
C ALA A 43 6.53 -4.42 -6.89
N LEU A 44 6.04 -3.61 -5.97
CA LEU A 44 6.83 -3.12 -4.84
C LEU A 44 7.12 -4.21 -3.80
N LEU A 45 6.19 -5.12 -3.58
CA LEU A 45 6.33 -6.13 -2.51
C LEU A 45 7.59 -7.00 -2.64
N PRO A 46 7.95 -7.55 -3.83
CA PRO A 46 9.20 -8.29 -3.97
C PRO A 46 10.44 -7.42 -3.73
N LYS A 47 10.39 -6.15 -4.13
CA LYS A 47 11.50 -5.21 -3.89
C LYS A 47 11.72 -4.98 -2.40
N LEU A 48 10.63 -4.86 -1.64
CA LEU A 48 10.72 -4.71 -0.18
C LEU A 48 11.31 -5.95 0.47
N GLU A 49 10.92 -7.13 0.02
CA GLU A 49 11.47 -8.38 0.53
C GLU A 49 12.96 -8.48 0.22
N GLN A 50 13.39 -8.08 -0.98
CA GLN A 50 14.80 -8.06 -1.35
C GLN A 50 15.57 -7.05 -0.49
N GLN A 51 15.02 -5.86 -0.27
CA GLN A 51 15.63 -4.85 0.58
C GLN A 51 15.79 -5.35 2.02
N ARG A 52 14.76 -6.06 2.53
CA ARG A 52 14.83 -6.65 3.86
C ARG A 52 15.94 -7.69 3.95
N ALA A 53 16.07 -8.55 2.94
CA ALA A 53 17.10 -9.57 2.89
C ALA A 53 18.50 -8.94 2.82
N ASP A 54 18.68 -7.92 1.96
CA ASP A 54 19.94 -7.22 1.82
C ASP A 54 20.35 -6.53 3.13
N LEU A 55 19.37 -5.92 3.81
CA LEU A 55 19.62 -5.27 5.09
C LEU A 55 19.98 -6.27 6.17
N ALA A 56 19.29 -7.44 6.21
CA ALA A 56 19.59 -8.49 7.15
C ALA A 56 21.03 -8.99 6.96
N ALA A 57 21.48 -9.12 5.71
CA ALA A 57 22.86 -9.49 5.40
C ALA A 57 23.86 -8.41 5.87
N ALA A 58 23.53 -7.14 5.67
CA ALA A 58 24.36 -6.02 6.11
C ALA A 58 24.48 -5.94 7.64
N LEU A 59 23.39 -6.29 8.35
CA LEU A 59 23.38 -6.30 9.82
C LEU A 59 24.30 -7.36 10.42
N GLN A 60 24.64 -8.38 9.66
CA GLN A 60 25.56 -9.42 10.10
C GLN A 60 27.02 -8.99 10.00
N SER A 61 27.32 -7.94 9.23
CA SER A 61 28.65 -7.34 9.20
C SER A 61 28.83 -6.47 10.44
N ALA A 62 29.93 -6.59 11.12
CA ALA A 62 30.11 -6.17 12.51
C ALA A 62 30.27 -4.66 12.74
N ASP A 63 30.10 -3.80 11.75
CA ASP A 63 30.30 -2.35 11.90
C ASP A 63 28.97 -1.63 12.11
N THR A 64 28.75 -1.10 13.32
CA THR A 64 27.55 -0.38 13.70
C THR A 64 27.32 0.86 12.83
N GLY A 65 28.38 1.57 12.46
CA GLY A 65 28.26 2.76 11.60
C GLY A 65 27.74 2.43 10.21
N MET A 66 28.26 1.36 9.59
CA MET A 66 27.78 0.87 8.30
C MET A 66 26.35 0.37 8.38
N THR A 67 25.99 -0.28 9.47
CA THR A 67 24.63 -0.74 9.72
C THR A 67 23.63 0.41 9.78
N LEU A 68 23.94 1.47 10.52
CA LEU A 68 23.10 2.65 10.63
C LEU A 68 22.97 3.38 9.29
N THR A 69 24.05 3.46 8.52
CA THR A 69 24.01 4.04 7.18
C THR A 69 23.11 3.24 6.25
N ALA A 70 23.20 1.92 6.27
CA ALA A 70 22.36 1.04 5.47
C ALA A 70 20.88 1.17 5.86
N LEU A 71 20.59 1.26 7.15
CA LEU A 71 19.23 1.47 7.65
C LEU A 71 18.66 2.81 7.18
N SER A 72 19.43 3.89 7.28
CA SER A 72 19.00 5.21 6.81
C SER A 72 18.70 5.22 5.31
N ALA A 73 19.59 4.61 4.52
CA ALA A 73 19.40 4.53 3.07
C ALA A 73 18.15 3.73 2.71
N ALA A 74 17.92 2.60 3.40
CA ALA A 74 16.73 1.78 3.20
C ALA A 74 15.45 2.56 3.54
N CYS A 75 15.46 3.33 4.64
CA CYS A 75 14.34 4.17 5.04
C CYS A 75 14.03 5.25 4.01
N GLU A 76 15.04 5.95 3.52
CA GLU A 76 14.86 6.99 2.49
C GLU A 76 14.23 6.39 1.23
N MET A 77 14.71 5.23 0.81
CA MET A 77 14.18 4.53 -0.35
C MET A 77 12.73 4.10 -0.15
N LEU A 78 12.39 3.58 1.03
CA LEU A 78 11.01 3.21 1.38
C LEU A 78 10.07 4.40 1.33
N GLN A 79 10.49 5.55 1.85
CA GLN A 79 9.68 6.77 1.82
C GLN A 79 9.37 7.21 0.40
N VAL A 80 10.36 7.19 -0.47
CA VAL A 80 10.19 7.52 -1.89
C VAL A 80 9.23 6.54 -2.55
N GLN A 81 9.41 5.25 -2.33
CA GLN A 81 8.59 4.20 -2.94
C GLN A 81 7.14 4.29 -2.47
N ILE A 82 6.90 4.53 -1.19
CA ILE A 82 5.55 4.69 -0.65
C ILE A 82 4.87 5.90 -1.29
N ASP A 83 5.55 7.03 -1.36
CA ASP A 83 4.98 8.24 -1.93
C ASP A 83 4.71 8.10 -3.44
N GLU A 84 5.54 7.34 -4.17
CA GLU A 84 5.30 7.07 -5.59
C GLU A 84 4.05 6.20 -5.82
N VAL A 85 3.82 5.22 -4.97
CA VAL A 85 2.71 4.28 -5.13
C VAL A 85 1.41 4.85 -4.57
N PHE A 86 1.45 5.48 -3.41
CA PHE A 86 0.25 5.90 -2.67
C PHE A 86 -0.03 7.41 -2.78
N GLY A 87 0.94 8.20 -3.17
CA GLY A 87 0.82 9.65 -3.27
C GLY A 87 1.71 10.39 -2.28
N ALA A 88 2.09 11.61 -2.63
CA ALA A 88 2.97 12.45 -1.82
C ALA A 88 2.38 12.65 -0.41
N GLY A 89 3.24 12.53 0.60
CA GLY A 89 2.86 12.70 1.99
C GLY A 89 2.43 11.42 2.70
N THR A 90 2.22 10.32 2.00
CA THR A 90 1.79 9.06 2.61
C THR A 90 2.86 8.51 3.55
N SER A 91 4.13 8.57 3.17
CA SER A 91 5.22 8.10 4.03
C SER A 91 5.30 8.89 5.33
N ALA A 92 5.09 10.21 5.28
CA ALA A 92 5.04 11.05 6.47
C ALA A 92 3.90 10.65 7.40
N LEU A 93 2.73 10.32 6.83
CA LEU A 93 1.57 9.86 7.60
C LEU A 93 1.86 8.54 8.31
N VAL A 94 2.49 7.60 7.62
CA VAL A 94 2.78 6.26 8.16
C VAL A 94 3.86 6.31 9.22
N PHE A 95 4.96 7.01 8.95
CA PHE A 95 6.15 6.96 9.79
C PHE A 95 6.23 8.07 10.83
N ASP A 96 5.75 9.27 10.52
CA ASP A 96 5.79 10.45 11.42
C ASP A 96 7.20 10.65 12.02
N GLY A 97 8.21 10.63 11.15
CA GLY A 97 9.59 10.83 11.57
C GLY A 97 10.28 9.60 12.16
N VAL A 98 9.56 8.50 12.36
CA VAL A 98 10.13 7.24 12.86
C VAL A 98 10.06 6.21 11.75
N CYS A 99 11.06 6.17 10.90
CA CYS A 99 11.11 5.20 9.82
C CYS A 99 11.71 3.88 10.29
N SER A 100 10.96 2.79 10.10
CA SER A 100 11.48 1.45 10.37
C SER A 100 10.89 0.47 9.36
N LEU A 101 11.66 -0.60 9.09
CA LEU A 101 11.19 -1.67 8.21
C LEU A 101 9.96 -2.38 8.79
N HIS A 102 9.90 -2.48 10.11
CA HIS A 102 8.76 -3.10 10.80
C HIS A 102 7.47 -2.32 10.56
N LEU A 103 7.51 -0.98 10.68
CA LEU A 103 6.36 -0.13 10.36
C LEU A 103 5.95 -0.27 8.91
N ALA A 104 6.92 -0.32 7.99
CA ALA A 104 6.64 -0.53 6.57
C ALA A 104 5.95 -1.86 6.33
N GLN A 105 6.41 -2.93 6.96
CA GLN A 105 5.79 -4.25 6.84
C GLN A 105 4.35 -4.24 7.36
N GLN A 106 4.10 -3.61 8.49
CA GLN A 106 2.74 -3.47 9.04
C GLN A 106 1.85 -2.70 8.07
N PHE A 107 2.34 -1.62 7.50
CA PHE A 107 1.60 -0.81 6.54
C PHE A 107 1.24 -1.61 5.30
N PHE A 108 2.21 -2.28 4.68
CA PHE A 108 1.96 -3.05 3.46
C PHE A 108 1.06 -4.25 3.72
N ALA A 109 1.21 -4.92 4.85
CA ALA A 109 0.33 -6.03 5.23
C ALA A 109 -1.11 -5.54 5.41
N GLY A 110 -1.29 -4.39 6.05
CA GLY A 110 -2.62 -3.79 6.23
C GLY A 110 -3.28 -3.40 4.92
N VAL A 111 -2.51 -2.81 4.00
CA VAL A 111 -3.00 -2.44 2.67
C VAL A 111 -3.37 -3.70 1.87
N ALA A 112 -2.51 -4.71 1.86
CA ALA A 112 -2.76 -5.96 1.14
C ALA A 112 -4.03 -6.64 1.64
N GLU A 113 -4.23 -6.69 2.96
CA GLU A 113 -5.43 -7.27 3.56
C GLU A 113 -6.69 -6.48 3.20
N ALA A 114 -6.62 -5.15 3.24
CA ALA A 114 -7.73 -4.29 2.87
C ALA A 114 -8.11 -4.46 1.40
N LEU A 115 -7.12 -4.55 0.51
CA LEU A 115 -7.35 -4.80 -0.91
C LEU A 115 -7.98 -6.18 -1.15
N ARG A 116 -7.47 -7.20 -0.47
CA ARG A 116 -8.01 -8.55 -0.57
C ARG A 116 -9.46 -8.59 -0.12
N THR A 117 -9.79 -7.97 0.98
CA THR A 117 -11.14 -7.93 1.53
C THR A 117 -12.08 -7.17 0.59
N ALA A 118 -11.65 -6.04 0.04
CA ALA A 118 -12.46 -5.23 -0.87
C ALA A 118 -12.71 -5.94 -2.20
N ARG A 119 -11.75 -6.74 -2.68
CA ARG A 119 -11.86 -7.44 -3.98
C ARG A 119 -12.68 -8.71 -3.91
N ALA A 120 -12.72 -9.38 -2.76
CA ALA A 120 -13.40 -10.67 -2.63
C ALA A 120 -14.89 -10.64 -3.02
N PRO A 121 -15.71 -9.67 -2.55
CA PRO A 121 -17.11 -9.59 -2.98
C PRO A 121 -17.26 -9.30 -4.46
N LYS A 122 -16.38 -8.47 -5.04
CA LYS A 122 -16.42 -8.13 -6.45
C LYS A 122 -16.08 -9.31 -7.33
N LEU A 123 -15.10 -10.11 -6.93
CA LEU A 123 -14.75 -11.34 -7.65
C LEU A 123 -15.90 -12.34 -7.60
N ALA A 124 -16.56 -12.48 -6.46
CA ALA A 124 -17.71 -13.36 -6.32
C ALA A 124 -18.86 -12.91 -7.22
N ALA A 125 -19.13 -11.60 -7.27
CA ALA A 125 -20.17 -11.05 -8.14
C ALA A 125 -19.83 -11.27 -9.63
N TYR A 126 -18.58 -11.14 -10.01
CA TYR A 126 -18.10 -11.39 -11.36
C TYR A 126 -18.30 -12.83 -11.76
N THR A 127 -17.93 -13.77 -10.90
CA THR A 127 -18.08 -15.20 -11.13
C THR A 127 -19.55 -15.58 -11.28
N GLN A 128 -20.42 -15.03 -10.43
CA GLN A 128 -21.85 -15.27 -10.53
C GLN A 128 -22.46 -14.75 -11.82
N SER A 129 -22.04 -13.56 -12.26
CA SER A 129 -22.50 -12.98 -13.52
C SER A 129 -22.07 -13.82 -14.71
N GLU A 130 -20.84 -14.29 -14.76
CA GLU A 130 -20.36 -15.17 -15.82
C GLU A 130 -21.13 -16.48 -15.83
N HIS A 131 -21.38 -17.06 -14.66
CA HIS A 131 -22.11 -18.30 -14.53
C HIS A 131 -23.56 -18.14 -15.04
N ALA A 132 -24.20 -17.02 -14.72
CA ALA A 132 -25.54 -16.73 -15.17
C ALA A 132 -25.62 -16.57 -16.69
N VAL A 133 -24.60 -15.99 -17.32
CA VAL A 133 -24.54 -15.80 -18.77
C VAL A 133 -24.31 -17.14 -19.49
N LEU A 134 -23.57 -18.05 -18.89
CA LEU A 134 -23.25 -19.35 -19.49
C LEU A 134 -24.35 -20.38 -19.31
N THR A 135 -25.33 -20.14 -18.45
CA THR A 135 -26.50 -20.99 -18.31
C THR A 135 -27.67 -20.50 -19.12
#